data_963d71a823e0778d7ef516b3f63f0824
#
_entry.id   963d71a823e0778d7ef516b3f63f0824
#
_cell.length_a   1.000
_cell.length_b   1.000
_cell.length_c   1.000
_cell.angle_alpha   90.00
_cell.angle_beta   90.00
_cell.angle_gamma   90.00
#
_symmetry.space_group_name_H-M   'P 1'
#
loop_
_entity.id
_entity.type
_entity.pdbx_description
1 polymer ?
#
loop_
_entity_poly.entity_id
_entity_poly.type
_entity_poly.pdbx_seq_one_letter_code
_entity_poly.pdbx_strand_id
1 'polypeptide(L)'
;MYNQGKKWWKVMEGSGFRTLSSIDSERAALLNQRRKAYVLIFMMIMLAQTSYIGAMQGWTYLQDNDVNATGAACSSITRTSGTPIYVDAVNGSDDWEGTWSCPKATLSDALNDSVSDDEIILYEGRYHENVTVDNKDNLMIRAADGARVVFDGTKSITDDLDGVWGTADSDGIQEVTLTEDGWQLFLAYEEQVPARWPNAQFSDETVFNRSYWAEGTLTNSNNAYTQGWLTDAGPETGVHSGLNETINATGLNPVGAIAVMNLGSFRSNSREITDWNSANGTFAYDGTGVGWKTKHHAYFLEGKRELIDADGEWWFDNSNNKLHYKTPSGQNANDLDLRVKVQPFAIGVENSDGVTIQGIDFFGTTVNFNECDGCSFTNSTLEY
;
A
#
# COMPACT_ATOMS: atom_id res chain seq x y z
N MET A 1 -15.32 26.56 -63.19
CA MET A 1 -15.15 26.11 -61.81
C MET A 1 -16.41 25.42 -61.32
N TYR A 2 -16.76 24.28 -61.88
CA TYR A 2 -17.91 23.50 -61.42
C TYR A 2 -17.77 22.06 -61.91
N ASN A 3 -16.84 21.31 -61.41
CA ASN A 3 -16.77 19.88 -61.71
C ASN A 3 -15.75 19.11 -60.77
N GLN A 4 -15.55 19.52 -59.52
CA GLN A 4 -14.72 18.77 -58.55
C GLN A 4 -15.54 18.17 -57.42
N GLY A 5 -16.85 18.52 -57.24
CA GLY A 5 -17.68 18.08 -56.15
C GLY A 5 -18.29 16.67 -56.26
N LYS A 6 -18.25 16.05 -57.45
CA LYS A 6 -18.90 14.74 -57.66
C LYS A 6 -17.99 13.52 -57.54
N LYS A 7 -16.69 13.71 -57.32
CA LYS A 7 -15.75 12.58 -57.19
C LYS A 7 -15.57 12.07 -55.76
N TRP A 8 -15.96 12.85 -54.75
CA TRP A 8 -15.84 12.45 -53.35
C TRP A 8 -17.01 11.62 -52.80
N TRP A 9 -18.17 11.68 -53.43
CA TRP A 9 -19.34 10.90 -53.01
C TRP A 9 -19.30 9.43 -53.43
N LYS A 10 -18.55 9.07 -54.46
CA LYS A 10 -18.45 7.66 -54.91
C LYS A 10 -17.41 6.82 -54.15
N VAL A 11 -16.57 7.42 -53.30
CA VAL A 11 -15.59 6.70 -52.51
C VAL A 11 -16.18 6.32 -51.13
N MET A 12 -17.31 6.92 -50.73
CA MET A 12 -17.94 6.62 -49.42
C MET A 12 -19.04 5.55 -49.49
N GLU A 13 -19.45 5.10 -50.65
CA GLU A 13 -20.43 4.00 -50.78
C GLU A 13 -19.84 2.60 -50.60
N GLY A 14 -18.51 2.46 -50.42
CA GLY A 14 -17.84 1.18 -50.25
C GLY A 14 -17.41 0.89 -48.78
N SER A 15 -17.49 1.84 -47.87
CA SER A 15 -17.23 1.62 -46.44
C SER A 15 -18.56 1.52 -45.70
N GLY A 16 -18.94 0.29 -45.33
CA GLY A 16 -20.20 -0.01 -44.66
C GLY A 16 -20.40 0.83 -43.40
N PHE A 17 -21.14 1.92 -43.54
CA PHE A 17 -21.67 2.67 -42.41
C PHE A 17 -22.68 1.79 -41.68
N ARG A 18 -22.32 1.27 -40.50
CA ARG A 18 -23.26 0.61 -39.61
C ARG A 18 -24.23 1.65 -39.04
N THR A 19 -25.51 1.39 -39.12
CA THR A 19 -26.54 2.27 -38.54
C THR A 19 -26.43 2.24 -36.99
N LEU A 20 -26.75 3.32 -36.33
CA LEU A 20 -26.75 3.41 -34.85
C LEU A 20 -27.53 2.25 -34.22
N SER A 21 -28.62 1.78 -34.81
CA SER A 21 -29.39 0.63 -34.37
C SER A 21 -28.64 -0.71 -34.44
N SER A 22 -27.69 -0.88 -35.36
CA SER A 22 -26.86 -2.09 -35.45
C SER A 22 -25.75 -2.11 -34.39
N ILE A 23 -25.23 -0.93 -34.01
CA ILE A 23 -24.24 -0.77 -32.96
C ILE A 23 -24.86 -1.07 -31.56
N ASP A 24 -26.09 -0.61 -31.35
CA ASP A 24 -26.81 -0.86 -30.08
C ASP A 24 -27.22 -2.35 -29.95
N SER A 25 -27.57 -3.01 -31.06
CA SER A 25 -27.87 -4.46 -31.03
C SER A 25 -26.62 -5.32 -30.78
N GLU A 26 -25.46 -4.95 -31.33
CA GLU A 26 -24.18 -5.62 -31.07
C GLU A 26 -23.72 -5.40 -29.64
N ARG A 27 -23.87 -4.19 -29.08
CA ARG A 27 -23.59 -3.89 -27.67
C ARG A 27 -24.49 -4.68 -26.73
N ALA A 28 -25.78 -4.78 -27.03
CA ALA A 28 -26.73 -5.58 -26.26
C ALA A 28 -26.40 -7.08 -26.29
N ALA A 29 -25.98 -7.61 -27.45
CA ALA A 29 -25.54 -8.98 -27.61
C ALA A 29 -24.24 -9.27 -26.83
N LEU A 30 -23.27 -8.35 -26.87
CA LEU A 30 -22.00 -8.46 -26.12
C LEU A 30 -22.23 -8.40 -24.60
N LEU A 31 -23.12 -7.52 -24.13
CA LEU A 31 -23.51 -7.42 -22.72
C LEU A 31 -24.20 -8.71 -22.24
N ASN A 32 -25.03 -9.30 -23.08
CA ASN A 32 -25.71 -10.57 -22.76
C ASN A 32 -24.75 -11.76 -22.76
N GLN A 33 -23.76 -11.79 -23.65
CA GLN A 33 -22.66 -12.76 -23.62
C GLN A 33 -21.81 -12.63 -22.37
N ARG A 34 -21.44 -11.40 -21.99
CA ARG A 34 -20.70 -11.15 -20.74
C ARG A 34 -21.48 -11.57 -19.51
N ARG A 35 -22.77 -11.24 -19.42
CA ARG A 35 -23.64 -11.72 -18.32
C ARG A 35 -23.71 -13.25 -18.22
N LYS A 36 -23.81 -13.95 -19.36
CA LYS A 36 -23.77 -15.43 -19.37
C LYS A 36 -22.40 -15.98 -18.94
N ALA A 37 -21.30 -15.33 -19.33
CA ALA A 37 -19.96 -15.69 -18.89
C ALA A 37 -19.79 -15.49 -17.38
N TYR A 38 -20.27 -14.38 -16.82
CA TYR A 38 -20.22 -14.15 -15.37
C TYR A 38 -21.07 -15.15 -14.57
N VAL A 39 -22.26 -15.52 -15.07
CA VAL A 39 -23.10 -16.55 -14.43
C VAL A 39 -22.42 -17.92 -14.47
N LEU A 40 -21.76 -18.27 -15.57
CA LEU A 40 -21.00 -19.51 -15.71
C LEU A 40 -19.77 -19.54 -14.80
N ILE A 41 -19.03 -18.43 -14.71
CA ILE A 41 -17.87 -18.28 -13.81
C ILE A 41 -18.35 -18.37 -12.35
N PHE A 42 -19.45 -17.70 -12.00
CA PHE A 42 -20.04 -17.78 -10.65
C PHE A 42 -20.51 -19.19 -10.30
N MET A 43 -21.15 -19.92 -11.26
CA MET A 43 -21.50 -21.32 -11.07
C MET A 43 -20.28 -22.23 -10.94
N MET A 44 -19.21 -22.00 -11.71
CA MET A 44 -17.95 -22.75 -11.57
C MET A 44 -17.28 -22.49 -10.20
N ILE A 45 -17.29 -21.24 -9.73
CA ILE A 45 -16.79 -20.89 -8.39
C ILE A 45 -17.61 -21.58 -7.31
N MET A 46 -18.95 -21.58 -7.42
CA MET A 46 -19.84 -22.28 -6.49
C MET A 46 -19.64 -23.80 -6.52
N LEU A 47 -19.44 -24.40 -7.69
CA LEU A 47 -19.13 -25.82 -7.83
C LEU A 47 -17.73 -26.18 -7.32
N ALA A 48 -16.75 -25.28 -7.48
CA ALA A 48 -15.42 -25.43 -6.90
C ALA A 48 -15.47 -25.33 -5.36
N GLN A 49 -16.28 -24.44 -4.81
CA GLN A 49 -16.47 -24.34 -3.35
C GLN A 49 -17.15 -25.57 -2.77
N THR A 50 -18.13 -26.17 -3.44
CA THR A 50 -18.76 -27.44 -2.97
C THR A 50 -17.78 -28.61 -3.06
N SER A 51 -16.89 -28.64 -4.06
CA SER A 51 -15.83 -29.66 -4.17
C SER A 51 -14.73 -29.43 -3.12
N TYR A 52 -14.45 -28.17 -2.79
CA TYR A 52 -13.48 -27.78 -1.76
C TYR A 52 -14.00 -28.10 -0.35
N ILE A 53 -15.29 -27.86 -0.08
CA ILE A 53 -15.94 -28.25 1.19
C ILE A 53 -15.97 -29.78 1.33
N GLY A 54 -16.18 -30.52 0.25
CA GLY A 54 -16.10 -31.99 0.27
C GLY A 54 -14.67 -32.52 0.50
N ALA A 55 -13.67 -31.83 -0.01
CA ALA A 55 -12.26 -32.16 0.25
C ALA A 55 -11.84 -31.78 1.69
N MET A 56 -12.35 -30.66 2.21
CA MET A 56 -12.12 -30.28 3.63
C MET A 56 -12.76 -31.27 4.61
N GLN A 57 -13.92 -31.85 4.30
CA GLN A 57 -14.52 -32.88 5.15
C GLN A 57 -13.71 -34.18 5.14
N GLY A 58 -12.95 -34.46 4.10
CA GLY A 58 -11.99 -35.57 4.06
C GLY A 58 -10.71 -35.29 4.84
N TRP A 59 -10.32 -34.03 4.97
CA TRP A 59 -9.14 -33.60 5.72
C TRP A 59 -9.40 -33.47 7.22
N THR A 60 -10.62 -33.09 7.63
CA THR A 60 -10.99 -33.06 9.06
C THR A 60 -10.98 -34.46 9.68
N TYR A 61 -11.12 -35.53 8.88
CA TYR A 61 -11.05 -36.91 9.40
C TYR A 61 -9.62 -37.38 9.70
N LEU A 62 -8.59 -36.68 9.22
CA LEU A 62 -7.19 -36.99 9.52
C LEU A 62 -6.59 -36.05 10.58
N GLN A 63 -7.28 -34.96 10.91
CA GLN A 63 -6.81 -33.97 11.90
C GLN A 63 -7.39 -34.19 13.31
N ASP A 64 -8.42 -35.04 13.44
CA ASP A 64 -9.19 -35.14 14.69
C ASP A 64 -8.64 -36.19 15.68
N ASN A 65 -7.48 -36.77 15.42
CA ASN A 65 -6.91 -37.78 16.32
C ASN A 65 -5.57 -37.44 16.97
N ASP A 66 -4.94 -36.30 16.70
CA ASP A 66 -3.60 -36.02 17.28
C ASP A 66 -3.35 -34.58 17.80
N VAL A 67 -4.33 -33.68 17.87
CA VAL A 67 -4.09 -32.31 18.37
C VAL A 67 -5.01 -31.97 19.55
N ASN A 68 -4.90 -32.74 20.62
CA ASN A 68 -5.22 -32.28 21.97
C ASN A 68 -4.04 -32.57 22.88
N ALA A 69 -2.85 -32.12 22.52
CA ALA A 69 -1.81 -31.90 23.50
C ALA A 69 -2.29 -30.73 24.36
N THR A 70 -2.93 -31.01 25.48
CA THR A 70 -3.18 -30.02 26.52
C THR A 70 -1.82 -29.37 26.86
N GLY A 71 -1.76 -28.07 27.16
CA GLY A 71 -0.51 -27.38 27.49
C GLY A 71 0.38 -28.11 28.53
N ALA A 72 -0.21 -28.97 29.35
CA ALA A 72 0.49 -29.87 30.29
C ALA A 72 1.32 -30.97 29.57
N ALA A 73 0.98 -31.38 28.35
CA ALA A 73 1.75 -32.38 27.59
C ALA A 73 2.98 -31.73 26.93
N CYS A 74 2.88 -30.51 26.45
CA CYS A 74 3.97 -29.79 25.78
C CYS A 74 5.10 -29.40 26.74
N SER A 75 4.83 -29.09 28.01
CA SER A 75 5.84 -28.74 28.99
C SER A 75 6.81 -29.88 29.37
N SER A 76 6.53 -31.12 28.95
CA SER A 76 7.39 -32.28 29.14
C SER A 76 8.14 -32.76 27.90
N ILE A 77 7.92 -32.13 26.76
CA ILE A 77 8.56 -32.46 25.48
C ILE A 77 9.83 -31.65 25.34
N THR A 78 10.96 -32.29 25.08
CA THR A 78 12.23 -31.64 24.81
C THR A 78 12.57 -31.75 23.33
N ARG A 79 12.94 -30.62 22.70
CA ARG A 79 13.40 -30.59 21.32
C ARG A 79 14.76 -31.31 21.19
N THR A 80 14.91 -32.14 20.18
CA THR A 80 16.18 -32.75 19.86
C THR A 80 17.06 -31.75 19.12
N SER A 81 18.31 -31.57 19.57
CA SER A 81 19.27 -30.71 18.88
C SER A 81 19.41 -31.07 17.39
N GLY A 82 19.44 -30.06 16.51
CA GLY A 82 19.51 -30.24 15.07
C GLY A 82 18.18 -30.57 14.37
N THR A 83 17.06 -30.56 15.12
CA THR A 83 15.72 -30.59 14.51
C THR A 83 15.19 -29.17 14.33
N PRO A 84 14.34 -28.91 13.33
CA PRO A 84 13.73 -27.59 13.13
C PRO A 84 13.01 -27.06 14.38
N ILE A 85 12.99 -25.75 14.54
CA ILE A 85 12.17 -25.05 15.52
C ILE A 85 10.88 -24.62 14.80
N TYR A 86 9.75 -25.00 15.35
CA TYR A 86 8.44 -24.65 14.79
C TYR A 86 7.81 -23.48 15.51
N VAL A 87 7.16 -22.61 14.77
CA VAL A 87 6.47 -21.40 15.29
C VAL A 87 5.04 -21.37 14.76
N ASP A 88 4.07 -21.12 15.64
CA ASP A 88 2.66 -20.96 15.31
C ASP A 88 2.09 -19.79 16.11
N ALA A 89 1.84 -18.67 15.43
CA ALA A 89 1.31 -17.45 16.05
C ALA A 89 -0.10 -17.62 16.65
N VAL A 90 -0.83 -18.65 16.30
CA VAL A 90 -2.22 -18.86 16.71
C VAL A 90 -2.32 -19.88 17.86
N ASN A 91 -1.58 -20.99 17.76
CA ASN A 91 -1.71 -22.12 18.69
C ASN A 91 -0.42 -22.42 19.46
N GLY A 92 0.66 -21.70 19.19
CA GLY A 92 1.95 -21.88 19.86
C GLY A 92 2.00 -21.27 21.26
N SER A 93 3.07 -21.59 21.99
CA SER A 93 3.42 -20.98 23.26
C SER A 93 4.93 -20.87 23.40
N ASP A 94 5.43 -19.72 23.82
CA ASP A 94 6.85 -19.49 24.04
C ASP A 94 7.39 -20.28 25.26
N ASP A 95 6.51 -20.83 26.09
CA ASP A 95 6.86 -21.79 27.14
C ASP A 95 7.18 -23.20 26.60
N TRP A 96 6.98 -23.46 25.31
CA TRP A 96 7.21 -24.77 24.69
C TRP A 96 8.56 -24.83 23.97
N GLU A 97 9.03 -26.03 23.72
CA GLU A 97 10.38 -26.30 23.16
C GLU A 97 10.46 -26.10 21.62
N GLY A 98 9.39 -25.68 20.95
CA GLY A 98 9.40 -25.45 19.50
C GLY A 98 9.41 -26.72 18.66
N THR A 99 8.82 -27.85 19.15
CA THR A 99 8.65 -29.05 18.32
C THR A 99 7.44 -28.90 17.38
N TRP A 100 7.33 -29.77 16.36
CA TRP A 100 6.22 -29.72 15.41
C TRP A 100 4.83 -29.79 16.06
N SER A 101 4.70 -30.50 17.19
CA SER A 101 3.44 -30.63 17.92
C SER A 101 3.28 -29.63 19.06
N CYS A 102 4.34 -28.96 19.48
CA CYS A 102 4.38 -27.96 20.52
C CYS A 102 5.24 -26.77 20.05
N PRO A 103 4.76 -25.99 19.10
CA PRO A 103 5.49 -24.89 18.50
C PRO A 103 5.62 -23.69 19.46
N LYS A 104 6.62 -22.86 19.26
CA LYS A 104 6.71 -21.53 19.84
C LYS A 104 5.56 -20.65 19.36
N ALA A 105 5.20 -19.61 20.10
CA ALA A 105 4.24 -18.62 19.65
C ALA A 105 4.87 -17.57 18.74
N THR A 106 6.15 -17.23 18.97
CA THR A 106 6.83 -16.11 18.32
C THR A 106 8.11 -16.52 17.62
N LEU A 107 8.42 -15.85 16.51
CA LEU A 107 9.73 -15.94 15.87
C LEU A 107 10.83 -15.44 16.80
N SER A 108 10.54 -14.42 17.61
CA SER A 108 11.47 -13.87 18.60
C SER A 108 11.99 -14.94 19.55
N ASP A 109 11.09 -15.77 20.12
CA ASP A 109 11.49 -16.81 21.05
C ASP A 109 12.18 -17.99 20.32
N ALA A 110 11.73 -18.33 19.12
CA ALA A 110 12.42 -19.31 18.29
C ALA A 110 13.85 -18.88 17.94
N LEU A 111 14.08 -17.59 17.69
CA LEU A 111 15.41 -17.04 17.45
C LEU A 111 16.29 -17.11 18.71
N ASN A 112 15.73 -16.90 19.90
CA ASN A 112 16.48 -17.03 21.15
C ASN A 112 17.01 -18.47 21.35
N ASP A 113 16.21 -19.46 20.95
CA ASP A 113 16.56 -20.88 21.07
C ASP A 113 17.39 -21.42 19.91
N SER A 114 17.54 -20.67 18.81
CA SER A 114 18.28 -21.08 17.61
C SER A 114 19.78 -20.80 17.72
N VAL A 115 20.55 -21.55 16.95
CA VAL A 115 21.98 -21.34 16.73
C VAL A 115 22.27 -21.35 15.23
N SER A 116 23.54 -21.10 14.83
CA SER A 116 23.97 -21.23 13.43
C SER A 116 23.63 -22.62 12.88
N ASP A 117 23.29 -22.68 11.58
CA ASP A 117 22.87 -23.88 10.85
C ASP A 117 21.50 -24.47 11.24
N ASP A 118 20.74 -23.81 12.12
CA ASP A 118 19.38 -24.23 12.49
C ASP A 118 18.35 -23.84 11.40
N GLU A 119 17.16 -24.47 11.48
CA GLU A 119 16.01 -24.19 10.65
C GLU A 119 14.82 -23.79 11.54
N ILE A 120 14.18 -22.67 11.22
CA ILE A 120 12.92 -22.20 11.84
C ILE A 120 11.81 -22.31 10.81
N ILE A 121 10.72 -23.01 11.16
CA ILE A 121 9.57 -23.23 10.30
C ILE A 121 8.34 -22.56 10.90
N LEU A 122 7.79 -21.60 10.15
CA LEU A 122 6.61 -20.84 10.55
C LEU A 122 5.35 -21.52 9.99
N TYR A 123 4.36 -21.76 10.82
CA TYR A 123 3.05 -22.23 10.39
C TYR A 123 2.20 -21.08 9.84
N GLU A 124 1.10 -21.42 9.18
CA GLU A 124 0.17 -20.46 8.61
C GLU A 124 -0.30 -19.44 9.65
N GLY A 125 -0.19 -18.16 9.32
CA GLY A 125 -0.64 -17.10 10.22
C GLY A 125 -0.13 -15.72 9.82
N ARG A 126 -0.64 -14.72 10.57
CA ARG A 126 -0.12 -13.35 10.56
C ARG A 126 0.72 -13.14 11.81
N TYR A 127 1.92 -12.62 11.58
CA TYR A 127 2.93 -12.34 12.61
C TYR A 127 3.15 -10.82 12.66
N HIS A 128 3.10 -10.26 13.85
CA HIS A 128 3.40 -8.84 14.06
C HIS A 128 4.60 -8.75 14.99
N GLU A 129 5.79 -8.89 14.42
CA GLU A 129 7.04 -8.92 15.17
C GLU A 129 8.10 -8.07 14.47
N ASN A 130 9.03 -7.52 15.27
CA ASN A 130 10.26 -6.90 14.80
C ASN A 130 11.42 -7.62 15.49
N VAL A 131 12.10 -8.48 14.74
CA VAL A 131 13.17 -9.34 15.26
C VAL A 131 14.47 -9.14 14.51
N THR A 132 15.59 -9.45 15.14
CA THR A 132 16.92 -9.42 14.52
C THR A 132 17.60 -10.78 14.66
N VAL A 133 18.00 -11.33 13.52
CA VAL A 133 18.96 -12.45 13.45
C VAL A 133 20.36 -11.84 13.62
N ASP A 134 21.02 -12.14 14.72
CA ASP A 134 22.36 -11.61 15.00
C ASP A 134 23.31 -12.74 15.42
N ASN A 135 24.50 -12.78 14.80
CA ASN A 135 25.53 -13.80 15.02
C ASN A 135 25.03 -15.26 14.84
N LYS A 136 24.24 -15.50 13.77
CA LYS A 136 23.68 -16.84 13.45
C LYS A 136 23.85 -17.15 11.95
N ASP A 137 25.00 -17.73 11.62
CA ASP A 137 25.31 -18.08 10.23
C ASP A 137 24.45 -19.24 9.73
N ASN A 138 24.14 -19.23 8.42
CA ASN A 138 23.38 -20.26 7.71
C ASN A 138 21.99 -20.59 8.30
N LEU A 139 21.42 -19.69 9.11
CA LEU A 139 20.08 -19.88 9.66
C LEU A 139 19.05 -19.85 8.53
N MET A 140 18.14 -20.83 8.50
CA MET A 140 17.00 -20.83 7.59
C MET A 140 15.72 -20.48 8.32
N ILE A 141 15.02 -19.45 7.85
CA ILE A 141 13.67 -19.07 8.32
C ILE A 141 12.71 -19.23 7.15
N ARG A 142 11.76 -20.14 7.26
CA ARG A 142 10.83 -20.39 6.16
C ARG A 142 9.40 -20.70 6.59
N ALA A 143 8.46 -20.50 5.67
CA ALA A 143 7.11 -21.00 5.84
C ALA A 143 7.08 -22.54 5.78
N ALA A 144 6.16 -23.15 6.51
CA ALA A 144 5.84 -24.58 6.34
C ALA A 144 5.28 -24.81 4.93
N ASP A 145 5.45 -26.04 4.43
CA ASP A 145 5.04 -26.40 3.08
C ASP A 145 3.53 -26.14 2.85
N GLY A 146 3.23 -25.25 1.92
CA GLY A 146 1.85 -24.85 1.59
C GLY A 146 1.19 -23.87 2.55
N ALA A 147 1.87 -23.46 3.61
CA ALA A 147 1.38 -22.45 4.55
C ALA A 147 1.51 -21.04 3.97
N ARG A 148 0.54 -20.18 4.24
CA ARG A 148 0.62 -18.75 4.00
C ARG A 148 1.06 -18.05 5.27
N VAL A 149 2.29 -17.59 5.29
CA VAL A 149 2.89 -16.85 6.38
C VAL A 149 3.01 -15.39 5.97
N VAL A 150 2.46 -14.47 6.76
CA VAL A 150 2.50 -13.04 6.49
C VAL A 150 3.05 -12.30 7.71
N PHE A 151 4.14 -11.56 7.54
CA PHE A 151 4.53 -10.55 8.51
C PHE A 151 3.79 -9.26 8.20
N ASP A 152 2.99 -8.79 9.16
CA ASP A 152 2.14 -7.62 9.03
C ASP A 152 2.70 -6.47 9.88
N GLY A 153 3.20 -5.43 9.21
CA GLY A 153 3.75 -4.24 9.85
C GLY A 153 2.71 -3.21 10.25
N THR A 154 1.41 -3.56 10.10
CA THR A 154 0.30 -2.67 10.45
C THR A 154 -0.37 -3.06 11.74
N LYS A 155 -1.03 -2.11 12.38
CA LYS A 155 -1.93 -2.32 13.52
C LYS A 155 -3.32 -1.78 13.20
N SER A 156 -4.35 -2.51 13.60
CA SER A 156 -5.72 -2.01 13.59
C SER A 156 -5.84 -0.83 14.57
N ILE A 157 -6.46 0.25 14.11
CA ILE A 157 -6.62 1.44 14.96
C ILE A 157 -7.55 1.15 16.12
N THR A 158 -8.64 0.42 15.90
CA THR A 158 -9.64 0.10 16.92
C THR A 158 -9.25 -1.10 17.78
N ASP A 159 -8.70 -2.16 17.18
CA ASP A 159 -8.50 -3.43 17.88
C ASP A 159 -7.13 -3.54 18.53
N ASP A 160 -6.08 -2.99 17.89
CA ASP A 160 -4.70 -3.13 18.38
C ASP A 160 -4.21 -1.86 19.12
N LEU A 161 -4.74 -0.67 18.78
CA LEU A 161 -4.32 0.60 19.35
C LEU A 161 -5.36 1.23 20.27
N ASP A 162 -6.49 0.56 20.53
CA ASP A 162 -7.61 1.06 21.34
C ASP A 162 -8.12 2.45 20.89
N GLY A 163 -7.94 2.77 19.59
CA GLY A 163 -8.32 4.05 19.03
C GLY A 163 -9.84 4.20 18.90
N VAL A 164 -10.37 5.33 19.32
CA VAL A 164 -11.78 5.64 19.17
C VAL A 164 -11.94 6.89 18.29
N TRP A 165 -12.52 6.68 17.12
CA TRP A 165 -12.79 7.78 16.19
C TRP A 165 -13.89 8.69 16.71
N GLY A 166 -13.63 10.00 16.62
CA GLY A 166 -14.62 11.03 16.92
C GLY A 166 -15.75 11.09 15.89
N THR A 167 -16.76 11.91 16.17
CA THR A 167 -17.83 12.18 15.20
C THR A 167 -17.29 13.03 14.04
N ALA A 168 -17.80 12.76 12.83
CA ALA A 168 -17.44 13.54 11.66
C ALA A 168 -17.80 15.03 11.86
N ASP A 169 -16.90 15.90 11.43
CA ASP A 169 -17.14 17.34 11.39
C ASP A 169 -18.00 17.75 10.18
N SER A 170 -18.11 19.08 9.92
CA SER A 170 -18.90 19.61 8.81
C SER A 170 -18.41 19.17 7.42
N ASP A 171 -17.13 18.80 7.30
CA ASP A 171 -16.47 18.38 6.05
C ASP A 171 -16.49 16.86 5.88
N GLY A 172 -17.07 16.15 6.86
CA GLY A 172 -17.16 14.69 6.89
C GLY A 172 -15.88 14.01 7.38
N ILE A 173 -14.96 14.75 8.01
CA ILE A 173 -13.68 14.27 8.50
C ILE A 173 -13.83 13.79 9.95
N GLN A 174 -13.38 12.57 10.22
CA GLN A 174 -13.27 12.02 11.57
C GLN A 174 -11.81 12.05 12.04
N GLU A 175 -11.61 12.15 13.34
CA GLU A 175 -10.25 12.15 13.93
C GLU A 175 -10.12 11.09 15.03
N VAL A 176 -8.93 10.55 15.18
CA VAL A 176 -8.54 9.66 16.27
C VAL A 176 -7.15 10.03 16.76
N THR A 177 -6.90 9.89 18.05
CA THR A 177 -5.54 10.04 18.62
C THR A 177 -4.85 8.69 18.59
N LEU A 178 -3.65 8.63 18.04
CA LEU A 178 -2.82 7.43 18.01
C LEU A 178 -1.75 7.49 19.10
N THR A 179 -1.36 6.31 19.58
CA THR A 179 -0.22 6.14 20.52
C THR A 179 1.09 5.91 19.77
N GLU A 180 1.03 5.63 18.48
CA GLU A 180 2.16 5.35 17.61
C GLU A 180 2.07 6.21 16.34
N ASP A 181 3.19 6.52 15.71
CA ASP A 181 3.24 7.24 14.44
C ASP A 181 2.70 6.36 13.31
N GLY A 182 1.75 6.88 12.53
CA GLY A 182 1.21 6.20 11.37
C GLY A 182 1.82 6.74 10.06
N TRP A 183 2.47 5.90 9.27
CA TRP A 183 3.14 6.32 8.02
C TRP A 183 2.32 6.07 6.77
N GLN A 184 1.47 5.07 6.79
CA GLN A 184 0.52 4.71 5.74
C GLN A 184 -0.77 4.26 6.40
N LEU A 185 -1.89 4.55 5.76
CA LEU A 185 -3.22 4.13 6.21
C LEU A 185 -3.79 3.12 5.22
N PHE A 186 -4.40 2.07 5.75
CA PHE A 186 -5.06 1.04 4.97
C PHE A 186 -6.50 0.88 5.42
N LEU A 187 -7.40 0.66 4.49
CA LEU A 187 -8.78 0.21 4.74
C LEU A 187 -8.90 -1.22 4.21
N ALA A 188 -9.13 -2.19 5.11
CA ALA A 188 -9.20 -3.61 4.75
C ALA A 188 -8.01 -4.07 3.88
N TYR A 189 -6.80 -3.63 4.25
CA TYR A 189 -5.52 -3.88 3.54
C TYR A 189 -5.34 -3.17 2.18
N GLU A 190 -6.24 -2.27 1.80
CA GLU A 190 -6.07 -1.42 0.62
C GLU A 190 -5.54 -0.04 1.04
N GLU A 191 -4.42 0.39 0.44
CA GLU A 191 -3.77 1.65 0.78
C GLU A 191 -4.68 2.84 0.50
N GLN A 192 -4.80 3.74 1.48
CA GLN A 192 -5.55 4.99 1.38
C GLN A 192 -4.62 6.14 1.00
N VAL A 193 -5.12 7.06 0.19
CA VAL A 193 -4.32 8.17 -0.34
C VAL A 193 -4.08 9.23 0.74
N PRO A 194 -2.84 9.63 1.02
CA PRO A 194 -2.59 10.84 1.77
C PRO A 194 -3.30 12.04 1.12
N ALA A 195 -3.95 12.86 1.92
CA ALA A 195 -4.65 14.05 1.46
C ALA A 195 -3.78 14.88 0.54
N ARG A 196 -4.24 15.11 -0.69
CA ARG A 196 -3.45 15.75 -1.72
C ARG A 196 -4.29 16.64 -2.63
N TRP A 197 -3.66 17.63 -3.20
CA TRP A 197 -4.21 18.43 -4.28
C TRP A 197 -3.21 18.53 -5.46
N PRO A 198 -3.58 18.31 -6.71
CA PRO A 198 -4.89 17.81 -7.17
C PRO A 198 -5.18 16.37 -6.72
N ASN A 199 -6.47 16.02 -6.64
CA ASN A 199 -6.89 14.69 -6.20
C ASN A 199 -6.44 13.60 -7.15
N ALA A 200 -6.05 12.46 -6.59
CA ALA A 200 -5.71 11.25 -7.29
C ALA A 200 -5.93 10.05 -6.37
N GLN A 201 -6.13 8.86 -6.92
CA GLN A 201 -6.47 7.66 -6.17
C GLN A 201 -5.54 6.49 -6.56
N PHE A 202 -5.27 5.58 -5.59
CA PHE A 202 -4.58 4.33 -5.89
C PHE A 202 -5.47 3.37 -6.68
N SER A 203 -6.78 3.34 -6.36
CA SER A 203 -7.74 2.41 -6.96
C SER A 203 -7.92 2.52 -8.47
N ASP A 204 -7.62 3.68 -9.05
CA ASP A 204 -7.67 3.96 -10.50
C ASP A 204 -6.29 4.30 -11.09
N GLU A 205 -5.22 4.11 -10.31
CA GLU A 205 -3.82 4.35 -10.68
C GLU A 205 -3.50 5.83 -11.02
N THR A 206 -4.40 6.76 -10.73
CA THR A 206 -4.20 8.19 -11.07
C THR A 206 -3.08 8.83 -10.27
N VAL A 207 -2.75 8.32 -9.07
CA VAL A 207 -1.57 8.76 -8.28
C VAL A 207 -0.26 8.63 -9.06
N PHE A 208 -0.16 7.65 -9.97
CA PHE A 208 1.02 7.41 -10.81
C PHE A 208 0.98 8.17 -12.13
N ASN A 209 -0.15 8.81 -12.44
CA ASN A 209 -0.35 9.48 -13.71
C ASN A 209 -0.08 10.98 -13.58
N ARG A 210 0.98 11.43 -14.26
CA ARG A 210 1.38 12.83 -14.23
C ARG A 210 0.31 13.81 -14.76
N SER A 211 -0.65 13.37 -15.55
CA SER A 211 -1.76 14.23 -15.97
C SER A 211 -2.68 14.67 -14.82
N TYR A 212 -2.54 14.04 -13.66
CA TYR A 212 -3.22 14.42 -12.40
C TYR A 212 -2.34 15.27 -11.46
N TRP A 213 -1.25 15.81 -11.98
CA TRP A 213 -0.43 16.79 -11.29
C TRP A 213 -0.78 18.19 -11.76
N ALA A 214 -0.64 19.17 -10.90
CA ALA A 214 -0.71 20.57 -11.28
C ALA A 214 0.55 20.98 -12.08
N GLU A 215 0.41 22.00 -12.91
CA GLU A 215 1.54 22.59 -13.63
C GLU A 215 1.73 24.02 -13.22
N GLY A 216 2.98 24.42 -13.10
CA GLY A 216 3.35 25.79 -12.80
C GLY A 216 4.48 26.29 -13.68
N THR A 217 4.83 27.54 -13.47
CA THR A 217 5.97 28.20 -14.13
C THR A 217 7.01 28.59 -13.08
N LEU A 218 8.27 28.26 -13.32
CA LEU A 218 9.34 28.70 -12.46
C LEU A 218 9.55 30.20 -12.58
N THR A 219 9.62 30.86 -11.42
CA THR A 219 9.86 32.29 -11.35
C THR A 219 11.32 32.64 -11.07
N ASN A 220 12.14 31.66 -10.63
CA ASN A 220 13.57 31.85 -10.46
C ASN A 220 14.37 30.75 -11.15
N SER A 221 15.47 31.15 -11.79
CA SER A 221 16.21 30.33 -12.75
C SER A 221 17.64 29.99 -12.33
N ASN A 222 17.98 30.02 -11.05
CA ASN A 222 19.38 29.88 -10.64
C ASN A 222 19.53 28.93 -9.44
N ASN A 223 20.36 27.89 -9.60
CA ASN A 223 20.73 26.93 -8.56
C ASN A 223 21.43 27.53 -7.31
N ALA A 224 21.69 28.81 -7.31
CA ALA A 224 22.37 29.50 -6.21
C ALA A 224 21.41 30.06 -5.16
N TYR A 225 20.12 29.92 -5.33
CA TYR A 225 19.14 30.46 -4.37
C TYR A 225 18.88 29.51 -3.23
N THR A 226 18.88 30.04 -2.02
CA THR A 226 18.36 29.35 -0.83
C THR A 226 16.84 29.34 -0.79
N GLN A 227 16.17 30.17 -1.61
CA GLN A 227 14.72 30.23 -1.73
C GLN A 227 14.28 29.95 -3.17
N GLY A 228 13.38 29.00 -3.32
CA GLY A 228 12.71 28.66 -4.57
C GLY A 228 11.31 29.28 -4.65
N TRP A 229 10.84 29.57 -5.84
CA TRP A 229 9.47 29.98 -6.13
C TRP A 229 8.91 29.20 -7.30
N LEU A 230 7.64 28.85 -7.20
CA LEU A 230 6.88 28.29 -8.31
C LEU A 230 5.55 29.05 -8.42
N THR A 231 5.25 29.51 -9.63
CA THR A 231 3.98 30.14 -9.94
C THR A 231 3.05 29.09 -10.51
N ASP A 232 1.91 28.89 -9.84
CA ASP A 232 0.80 28.07 -10.29
C ASP A 232 -0.01 28.83 -11.34
N ALA A 233 0.42 28.72 -12.59
CA ALA A 233 -0.14 29.48 -13.70
C ALA A 233 -1.12 28.67 -14.57
N GLY A 234 -1.38 27.42 -14.17
CA GLY A 234 -2.07 26.45 -15.02
C GLY A 234 -1.17 25.92 -16.15
N PRO A 235 -1.63 25.01 -16.99
CA PRO A 235 -0.79 24.33 -17.96
C PRO A 235 -0.19 25.31 -18.97
N GLU A 236 1.12 25.32 -19.04
CA GLU A 236 1.80 25.92 -20.20
C GLU A 236 1.45 25.13 -21.46
N THR A 237 0.94 25.82 -22.44
CA THR A 237 0.54 25.20 -23.72
C THR A 237 1.76 24.55 -24.38
N GLY A 238 1.84 23.23 -24.34
CA GLY A 238 2.68 22.46 -25.24
C GLY A 238 3.68 21.47 -24.64
N VAL A 239 3.84 21.33 -23.33
CA VAL A 239 4.87 20.43 -22.77
C VAL A 239 4.27 19.27 -21.95
N HIS A 240 3.24 19.48 -21.19
CA HIS A 240 2.51 18.44 -20.44
C HIS A 240 1.04 18.83 -20.30
N SER A 241 0.15 17.84 -20.33
CA SER A 241 -1.28 17.99 -20.08
C SER A 241 -1.57 17.78 -18.60
N GLY A 242 -1.11 18.68 -17.75
CA GLY A 242 -1.54 18.73 -16.34
C GLY A 242 -2.98 19.21 -16.18
N LEU A 243 -3.53 19.14 -14.98
CA LEU A 243 -4.85 19.67 -14.69
C LEU A 243 -4.87 21.20 -14.83
N ASN A 244 -5.96 21.72 -15.40
CA ASN A 244 -6.21 23.17 -15.53
C ASN A 244 -6.60 23.84 -14.21
N GLU A 245 -6.66 23.07 -13.14
CA GLU A 245 -7.05 23.59 -11.83
C GLU A 245 -5.88 24.32 -11.18
N THR A 246 -6.16 25.43 -10.52
CA THR A 246 -5.14 26.22 -9.82
C THR A 246 -5.46 26.30 -8.33
N ILE A 247 -4.43 26.46 -7.48
CA ILE A 247 -4.59 26.66 -6.03
C ILE A 247 -5.56 27.82 -5.74
N ASN A 248 -5.45 28.91 -6.51
CA ASN A 248 -6.36 30.05 -6.37
C ASN A 248 -7.84 29.70 -6.61
N ALA A 249 -8.12 28.76 -7.50
CA ALA A 249 -9.49 28.35 -7.79
C ALA A 249 -10.12 27.56 -6.63
N THR A 250 -9.32 26.87 -5.83
CA THR A 250 -9.79 26.12 -4.66
C THR A 250 -10.02 27.00 -3.43
N GLY A 251 -9.42 28.18 -3.38
CA GLY A 251 -9.40 29.03 -2.19
C GLY A 251 -8.44 28.53 -1.09
N LEU A 252 -7.66 27.50 -1.35
CA LEU A 252 -6.68 26.94 -0.43
C LEU A 252 -5.54 27.93 -0.13
N ASN A 253 -5.15 28.05 1.14
CA ASN A 253 -3.86 28.60 1.53
C ASN A 253 -2.84 27.46 1.62
N PRO A 254 -1.87 27.35 0.68
CA PRO A 254 -0.98 26.21 0.63
C PRO A 254 0.18 26.29 1.64
N VAL A 255 0.33 27.36 2.40
CA VAL A 255 1.43 27.51 3.39
C VAL A 255 1.35 26.37 4.43
N GLY A 256 2.46 25.71 4.68
CA GLY A 256 2.58 24.54 5.54
C GLY A 256 2.31 23.21 4.83
N ALA A 257 1.78 23.21 3.61
CA ALA A 257 1.70 21.99 2.81
C ALA A 257 3.09 21.60 2.26
N ILE A 258 3.27 20.33 1.95
CA ILE A 258 4.46 19.82 1.25
C ILE A 258 4.19 19.83 -0.25
N ALA A 259 4.96 20.62 -0.98
CA ALA A 259 4.97 20.56 -2.44
C ALA A 259 5.92 19.43 -2.91
N VAL A 260 5.35 18.40 -3.53
CA VAL A 260 6.13 17.38 -4.25
C VAL A 260 6.26 17.83 -5.69
N MET A 261 7.48 18.21 -6.08
CA MET A 261 7.74 18.93 -7.32
C MET A 261 8.67 18.15 -8.24
N ASN A 262 8.29 18.00 -9.49
CA ASN A 262 9.16 17.52 -10.55
C ASN A 262 9.67 18.72 -11.38
N LEU A 263 10.76 19.31 -10.94
CA LEU A 263 11.35 20.53 -11.52
C LEU A 263 12.49 20.26 -12.51
N GLY A 264 12.74 19.01 -12.84
CA GLY A 264 13.80 18.65 -13.77
C GLY A 264 13.75 17.19 -14.17
N SER A 265 14.49 16.82 -15.23
CA SER A 265 14.56 15.44 -15.68
C SER A 265 15.10 14.53 -14.56
N PHE A 266 14.38 13.44 -14.25
CA PHE A 266 14.77 12.40 -13.30
C PHE A 266 14.90 12.84 -11.83
N ARG A 267 14.27 13.96 -11.43
CA ARG A 267 14.33 14.44 -10.06
C ARG A 267 12.98 14.94 -9.61
N SER A 268 12.56 14.43 -8.46
CA SER A 268 11.46 14.98 -7.65
C SER A 268 12.05 15.53 -6.37
N ASN A 269 11.45 16.60 -5.84
CA ASN A 269 11.85 17.24 -4.60
C ASN A 269 10.61 17.51 -3.78
N SER A 270 10.64 17.20 -2.49
CA SER A 270 9.59 17.53 -1.54
C SER A 270 10.06 18.67 -0.65
N ARG A 271 9.28 19.74 -0.56
CA ARG A 271 9.57 20.92 0.27
C ARG A 271 8.30 21.50 0.86
N GLU A 272 8.40 21.94 2.10
CA GLU A 272 7.33 22.71 2.72
C GLU A 272 7.17 24.08 2.04
N ILE A 273 5.94 24.48 1.83
CA ILE A 273 5.59 25.82 1.34
C ILE A 273 5.65 26.79 2.51
N THR A 274 6.55 27.78 2.40
CA THR A 274 6.82 28.74 3.46
C THR A 274 6.10 30.08 3.26
N ASP A 275 5.67 30.39 2.05
CA ASP A 275 4.97 31.64 1.72
C ASP A 275 4.06 31.45 0.50
N TRP A 276 2.99 32.23 0.43
CA TRP A 276 1.99 32.20 -0.64
C TRP A 276 1.53 33.61 -1.05
N ASN A 277 1.65 33.91 -2.31
CA ASN A 277 1.12 35.15 -2.90
C ASN A 277 -0.07 34.82 -3.81
N SER A 278 -1.27 34.95 -3.27
CA SER A 278 -2.53 34.67 -4.00
C SER A 278 -2.80 35.64 -5.15
N ALA A 279 -2.16 36.84 -5.16
CA ALA A 279 -2.36 37.81 -6.25
C ALA A 279 -1.77 37.34 -7.58
N ASN A 280 -0.73 36.52 -7.54
CA ASN A 280 -0.08 35.98 -8.73
C ASN A 280 0.07 34.43 -8.72
N GLY A 281 -0.51 33.77 -7.74
CA GLY A 281 -0.48 32.30 -7.64
C GLY A 281 0.93 31.74 -7.41
N THR A 282 1.79 32.43 -6.66
CA THR A 282 3.19 32.01 -6.45
C THR A 282 3.40 31.54 -5.02
N PHE A 283 3.96 30.34 -4.85
CA PHE A 283 4.42 29.86 -3.55
C PHE A 283 5.95 29.81 -3.46
N ALA A 284 6.46 29.96 -2.24
CA ALA A 284 7.88 29.87 -1.93
C ALA A 284 8.20 28.63 -1.11
N TYR A 285 9.41 28.09 -1.27
CA TYR A 285 9.94 26.94 -0.57
C TYR A 285 11.45 27.04 -0.37
N ASP A 286 12.04 26.23 0.49
CA ASP A 286 13.50 26.12 0.61
C ASP A 286 14.10 25.53 -0.69
N GLY A 287 14.79 26.35 -1.44
CA GLY A 287 15.44 26.02 -2.70
C GLY A 287 16.79 25.32 -2.56
N THR A 288 17.29 25.13 -1.34
CA THR A 288 18.63 24.56 -1.10
C THR A 288 18.71 23.14 -1.68
N GLY A 289 19.67 22.90 -2.57
CA GLY A 289 19.90 21.61 -3.19
C GLY A 289 18.84 21.21 -4.24
N VAL A 290 17.84 22.05 -4.50
CA VAL A 290 16.83 21.80 -5.54
C VAL A 290 17.45 22.11 -6.91
N GLY A 291 17.70 21.06 -7.69
CA GLY A 291 18.10 21.20 -9.08
C GLY A 291 16.90 21.24 -10.01
N TRP A 292 16.81 22.21 -10.89
CA TRP A 292 15.69 22.36 -11.81
C TRP A 292 16.13 22.65 -13.25
N LYS A 293 15.24 22.37 -14.19
CA LYS A 293 15.39 22.64 -15.62
C LYS A 293 14.08 23.17 -16.17
N THR A 294 14.14 23.91 -17.27
CA THR A 294 13.01 24.58 -17.92
C THR A 294 11.97 23.63 -18.55
N LYS A 295 12.05 22.31 -18.33
CA LYS A 295 11.22 21.34 -19.05
C LYS A 295 10.09 20.71 -18.24
N HIS A 296 10.12 20.78 -16.93
CA HIS A 296 9.20 20.05 -16.07
C HIS A 296 8.87 20.91 -14.86
N HIS A 297 7.64 21.32 -14.74
CA HIS A 297 7.15 22.13 -13.64
C HIS A 297 5.88 21.55 -13.05
N ALA A 298 5.81 20.22 -12.98
CA ALA A 298 4.68 19.54 -12.42
C ALA A 298 4.86 19.36 -10.90
N TYR A 299 3.76 19.47 -10.17
CA TYR A 299 3.75 19.33 -8.74
C TYR A 299 2.39 18.85 -8.24
N PHE A 300 2.36 18.38 -7.01
CA PHE A 300 1.15 18.23 -6.21
C PHE A 300 1.46 18.65 -4.77
N LEU A 301 0.41 18.89 -3.99
CA LEU A 301 0.50 19.26 -2.58
C LEU A 301 0.00 18.11 -1.72
N GLU A 302 0.61 17.92 -0.53
CA GLU A 302 0.19 16.96 0.48
C GLU A 302 0.53 17.47 1.89
N GLY A 303 0.22 16.68 2.92
CA GLY A 303 0.68 16.93 4.28
C GLY A 303 -0.06 18.03 5.02
N LYS A 304 -1.31 18.31 4.67
CA LYS A 304 -2.13 19.33 5.32
C LYS A 304 -3.60 18.89 5.42
N ARG A 305 -4.24 19.17 6.57
CA ARG A 305 -5.63 18.79 6.82
C ARG A 305 -6.61 19.36 5.79
N GLU A 306 -6.40 20.60 5.36
CA GLU A 306 -7.26 21.30 4.41
C GLU A 306 -7.25 20.71 2.99
N LEU A 307 -6.37 19.74 2.76
CA LEU A 307 -6.33 18.96 1.52
C LEU A 307 -7.23 17.72 1.56
N ILE A 308 -7.84 17.41 2.73
CA ILE A 308 -8.79 16.30 2.83
C ILE A 308 -10.12 16.78 2.23
N ASP A 309 -10.36 16.54 0.94
CA ASP A 309 -11.58 16.94 0.27
C ASP A 309 -12.29 15.79 -0.46
N ALA A 310 -11.62 14.67 -0.67
CA ALA A 310 -12.17 13.45 -1.28
C ALA A 310 -12.26 12.28 -0.28
N ASP A 311 -13.22 11.38 -0.51
CA ASP A 311 -13.40 10.17 0.29
C ASP A 311 -12.14 9.28 0.20
N GLY A 312 -11.72 8.72 1.34
CA GLY A 312 -10.51 7.89 1.45
C GLY A 312 -9.22 8.68 1.68
N GLU A 313 -9.28 10.00 1.70
CA GLU A 313 -8.11 10.81 2.03
C GLU A 313 -7.87 10.92 3.53
N TRP A 314 -6.59 10.97 3.89
CA TRP A 314 -6.15 11.05 5.28
C TRP A 314 -4.95 11.97 5.46
N TRP A 315 -4.78 12.46 6.68
CA TRP A 315 -3.62 13.23 7.11
C TRP A 315 -3.31 12.96 8.57
N PHE A 316 -2.01 12.81 8.89
CA PHE A 316 -1.54 12.63 10.26
C PHE A 316 -0.88 13.89 10.79
N ASP A 317 -1.45 14.45 11.87
CA ASP A 317 -0.88 15.57 12.60
C ASP A 317 0.15 15.07 13.63
N ASN A 318 1.42 15.07 13.23
CA ASN A 318 2.53 14.68 14.09
C ASN A 318 2.65 15.54 15.37
N SER A 319 2.11 16.77 15.38
CA SER A 319 2.24 17.65 16.54
C SER A 319 1.27 17.29 17.67
N ASN A 320 0.15 16.66 17.34
CA ASN A 320 -0.91 16.28 18.25
C ASN A 320 -1.17 14.76 18.26
N ASN A 321 -0.43 13.98 17.49
CA ASN A 321 -0.63 12.54 17.28
C ASN A 321 -2.06 12.20 16.83
N LYS A 322 -2.64 13.03 15.96
CA LYS A 322 -4.00 12.86 15.46
C LYS A 322 -4.01 12.43 14.01
N LEU A 323 -4.71 11.35 13.74
CA LEU A 323 -5.05 10.93 12.39
C LEU A 323 -6.43 11.48 12.02
N HIS A 324 -6.49 12.15 10.88
CA HIS A 324 -7.70 12.67 10.27
C HIS A 324 -8.02 11.84 9.02
N TYR A 325 -9.26 11.42 8.86
CA TYR A 325 -9.68 10.59 7.74
C TYR A 325 -11.09 10.95 7.28
N LYS A 326 -11.27 11.10 5.98
CA LYS A 326 -12.57 11.27 5.36
C LYS A 326 -13.10 9.93 4.91
N THR A 327 -14.05 9.41 5.68
CA THR A 327 -14.66 8.11 5.38
C THR A 327 -15.48 8.15 4.09
N PRO A 328 -15.62 7.04 3.37
CA PRO A 328 -16.61 6.92 2.32
C PRO A 328 -18.01 7.32 2.83
N SER A 329 -18.75 8.03 2.00
CA SER A 329 -20.02 8.65 2.38
C SER A 329 -20.96 7.75 3.19
N GLY A 330 -21.37 8.22 4.36
CA GLY A 330 -22.32 7.55 5.25
C GLY A 330 -21.71 6.45 6.13
N GLN A 331 -20.40 6.25 6.10
CA GLN A 331 -19.72 5.27 6.96
C GLN A 331 -19.14 5.94 8.21
N ASN A 332 -18.98 5.16 9.28
CA ASN A 332 -18.31 5.58 10.49
C ASN A 332 -16.96 4.85 10.58
N ALA A 333 -15.89 5.58 10.82
CA ALA A 333 -14.55 5.01 10.89
C ALA A 333 -14.38 3.94 11.99
N ASN A 334 -15.20 4.00 13.06
CA ASN A 334 -15.21 2.95 14.09
C ASN A 334 -15.72 1.59 13.59
N ASP A 335 -16.45 1.57 12.47
CA ASP A 335 -17.02 0.35 11.89
C ASP A 335 -16.15 -0.21 10.73
N LEU A 336 -14.99 0.42 10.47
CA LEU A 336 -14.09 0.10 9.37
C LEU A 336 -12.81 -0.56 9.90
N ASP A 337 -12.29 -1.55 9.17
CA ASP A 337 -10.96 -2.11 9.43
C ASP A 337 -9.87 -1.13 8.91
N LEU A 338 -9.66 -0.05 9.69
CA LEU A 338 -8.61 0.93 9.42
C LEU A 338 -7.35 0.54 10.17
N ARG A 339 -6.26 0.44 9.44
CA ARG A 339 -4.95 -0.01 9.93
C ARG A 339 -3.87 1.00 9.58
N VAL A 340 -2.92 1.20 10.48
CA VAL A 340 -1.76 2.07 10.23
C VAL A 340 -0.48 1.25 10.20
N LYS A 341 0.43 1.59 9.28
CA LYS A 341 1.79 1.04 9.28
C LYS A 341 2.58 1.67 10.43
N VAL A 342 3.11 0.81 11.31
CA VAL A 342 3.80 1.24 12.53
C VAL A 342 5.24 0.72 12.62
N GLN A 343 5.65 -0.22 11.76
CA GLN A 343 7.01 -0.74 11.79
C GLN A 343 7.65 -0.79 10.40
N PRO A 344 8.92 -0.35 10.26
CA PRO A 344 9.63 -0.37 8.97
C PRO A 344 10.11 -1.77 8.59
N PHE A 345 10.56 -2.56 9.56
CA PHE A 345 11.15 -3.88 9.34
C PHE A 345 10.51 -4.91 10.27
N ALA A 346 10.26 -6.11 9.74
CA ALA A 346 9.84 -7.27 10.53
C ALA A 346 11.02 -8.15 10.91
N ILE A 347 11.94 -8.38 9.97
CA ILE A 347 13.13 -9.21 10.20
C ILE A 347 14.36 -8.41 9.79
N GLY A 348 15.25 -8.17 10.73
CA GLY A 348 16.61 -7.72 10.50
C GLY A 348 17.58 -8.90 10.47
N VAL A 349 18.64 -8.81 9.68
CA VAL A 349 19.77 -9.74 9.69
C VAL A 349 21.03 -8.91 9.83
N GLU A 350 21.80 -9.17 10.88
CA GLU A 350 23.00 -8.43 11.22
C GLU A 350 24.11 -9.41 11.60
N ASN A 351 25.35 -9.13 11.20
CA ASN A 351 26.55 -9.92 11.58
C ASN A 351 26.36 -11.44 11.36
N SER A 352 25.64 -11.84 10.31
CA SER A 352 25.24 -13.23 10.06
C SER A 352 25.34 -13.54 8.57
N ASP A 353 26.11 -14.55 8.19
CA ASP A 353 26.29 -14.94 6.79
C ASP A 353 25.40 -16.13 6.41
N GLY A 354 25.03 -16.22 5.13
CA GLY A 354 24.28 -17.35 4.58
C GLY A 354 22.83 -17.51 5.05
N VAL A 355 22.26 -16.51 5.75
CA VAL A 355 20.88 -16.57 6.23
C VAL A 355 19.90 -16.64 5.06
N THR A 356 18.93 -17.53 5.16
CA THR A 356 17.87 -17.69 4.14
C THR A 356 16.51 -17.39 4.74
N ILE A 357 15.75 -16.47 4.10
CA ILE A 357 14.35 -16.21 4.36
C ILE A 357 13.54 -16.66 3.15
N GLN A 358 12.58 -17.58 3.35
CA GLN A 358 11.90 -18.24 2.22
C GLN A 358 10.40 -18.42 2.44
N GLY A 359 9.61 -18.08 1.42
CA GLY A 359 8.18 -18.38 1.38
C GLY A 359 7.33 -17.57 2.35
N ILE A 360 7.82 -16.41 2.79
CA ILE A 360 7.17 -15.51 3.75
C ILE A 360 6.79 -14.22 3.05
N ASP A 361 5.53 -13.84 3.15
CA ASP A 361 5.03 -12.58 2.63
C ASP A 361 5.14 -11.47 3.69
N PHE A 362 5.31 -10.24 3.22
CA PHE A 362 5.43 -9.06 4.08
C PHE A 362 4.42 -8.01 3.62
N PHE A 363 3.59 -7.55 4.53
CA PHE A 363 2.61 -6.50 4.29
C PHE A 363 2.89 -5.29 5.19
N GLY A 364 3.03 -4.10 4.58
CA GLY A 364 3.32 -2.88 5.34
C GLY A 364 4.64 -2.91 6.13
N THR A 365 5.55 -3.80 5.78
CA THR A 365 6.86 -3.98 6.42
C THR A 365 7.82 -4.67 5.45
N THR A 366 9.08 -4.87 5.84
CA THR A 366 10.08 -5.51 4.98
C THR A 366 11.16 -6.23 5.80
N VAL A 367 12.16 -6.76 5.11
CA VAL A 367 13.39 -7.32 5.69
C VAL A 367 14.55 -6.32 5.53
N ASN A 368 15.47 -6.33 6.47
CA ASN A 368 16.70 -5.57 6.40
C ASN A 368 17.91 -6.51 6.52
N PHE A 369 18.75 -6.54 5.49
CA PHE A 369 20.03 -7.26 5.51
C PHE A 369 21.16 -6.23 5.67
N ASN A 370 21.91 -6.34 6.76
CA ASN A 370 23.06 -5.51 7.06
C ASN A 370 24.26 -6.39 7.41
N GLU A 371 25.39 -6.18 6.73
CA GLU A 371 26.61 -6.96 6.92
C GLU A 371 26.37 -8.49 6.82
N CYS A 372 25.78 -8.93 5.69
CA CYS A 372 25.34 -10.29 5.47
C CYS A 372 25.84 -10.81 4.10
N ASP A 373 26.87 -11.63 4.11
CA ASP A 373 27.40 -12.24 2.90
C ASP A 373 26.65 -13.56 2.55
N GLY A 374 26.24 -13.70 1.29
CA GLY A 374 25.57 -14.93 0.81
C GLY A 374 24.15 -15.15 1.32
N CYS A 375 23.53 -14.15 1.92
CA CYS A 375 22.14 -14.22 2.36
C CYS A 375 21.16 -14.29 1.19
N SER A 376 20.01 -14.88 1.41
CA SER A 376 18.99 -15.04 0.38
C SER A 376 17.57 -14.77 0.88
N PHE A 377 16.77 -14.14 0.00
CA PHE A 377 15.35 -13.87 0.19
C PHE A 377 14.62 -14.40 -1.03
N THR A 378 13.77 -15.42 -0.86
CA THR A 378 13.21 -16.17 -1.98
C THR A 378 11.76 -16.57 -1.79
N ASN A 379 11.00 -16.67 -2.89
CA ASN A 379 9.60 -17.10 -2.91
C ASN A 379 8.71 -16.32 -1.95
N SER A 380 8.90 -15.01 -1.89
CA SER A 380 8.26 -14.11 -0.95
C SER A 380 7.68 -12.90 -1.69
N THR A 381 6.66 -12.29 -1.12
CA THR A 381 6.04 -11.08 -1.64
C THR A 381 6.29 -9.93 -0.65
N LEU A 382 6.55 -8.73 -1.17
CA LEU A 382 6.62 -7.50 -0.40
C LEU A 382 5.50 -6.59 -0.92
N GLU A 383 4.58 -6.20 -0.02
CA GLU A 383 3.47 -5.29 -0.32
C GLU A 383 3.54 -4.09 0.64
N TYR A 384 3.62 -2.86 0.06
CA TYR A 384 3.67 -1.57 0.76
C TYR A 384 4.94 -1.42 1.63
#